data_bd3af65e029b4e194d1d39101d6b5a90
#
_entry.id   bd3af65e029b4e194d1d39101d6b5a90
#
_cell.length_a   1.000
_cell.length_b   1.000
_cell.length_c   1.000
_cell.angle_alpha   90.00
_cell.angle_beta   90.00
_cell.angle_gamma   90.00
#
_symmetry.space_group_name_H-M   'P 1'
#
loop_
_entity.id
_entity.type
_entity.pdbx_description
1 polymer ?
#
loop_
_entity_poly.entity_id
_entity_poly.type
_entity_poly.pdbx_seq_one_letter_code
_entity_poly.pdbx_strand_id
1 'polypeptide(L)'
;MIVRPKRIYRKRIPYGMQNFEDVIKEDCYYVDKTPFIEQIEESNKYFFFIRPRRFGKTLTLSMLENYYDINKKDKFDEIFGKLYIGQNPTPEHNTYLIIRLNFAEVAAGLDDYKDGLDNHCSLVFNFFCDIYAHILPAGTKAGLQQEPDAVSKLRFLCQKCQEVGKKIYLFIDEYDYFTNMILAHEEHLMRYRNQTHGEGYLRQFFNTIKGTAGNTLGRVFVTGVSPVTMDDLTSGFNIGTNSVSYTHLRAHET
;
A
#
# COMPACT_ATOMS: atom_id res chain seq x y z
N MET A 1 4.35 21.28 -53.85
CA MET A 1 3.39 20.86 -52.83
C MET A 1 4.18 20.01 -51.82
N ILE A 2 4.52 20.56 -50.66
CA ILE A 2 5.31 19.86 -49.64
C ILE A 2 4.33 19.03 -48.82
N VAL A 3 4.32 17.73 -49.02
CA VAL A 3 3.57 16.77 -48.21
C VAL A 3 4.22 16.73 -46.83
N ARG A 4 3.58 17.36 -45.83
CA ARG A 4 4.02 17.23 -44.46
C ARG A 4 3.83 15.77 -44.01
N PRO A 5 4.86 15.11 -43.45
CA PRO A 5 4.68 13.74 -42.96
C PRO A 5 3.61 13.70 -41.89
N LYS A 6 2.71 12.72 -41.94
CA LYS A 6 1.70 12.44 -40.94
C LYS A 6 2.40 12.36 -39.57
N ARG A 7 2.07 13.27 -38.62
CA ARG A 7 2.57 13.16 -37.26
C ARG A 7 2.14 11.80 -36.71
N ILE A 8 3.11 10.93 -36.49
CA ILE A 8 2.89 9.70 -35.72
C ILE A 8 2.76 10.18 -34.27
N TYR A 9 1.54 10.22 -33.75
CA TYR A 9 1.30 10.47 -32.32
C TYR A 9 1.88 9.30 -31.55
N ARG A 10 3.09 9.46 -31.02
CA ARG A 10 3.70 8.50 -30.09
C ARG A 10 3.06 8.74 -28.73
N LYS A 11 2.62 7.66 -28.07
CA LYS A 11 2.14 7.73 -26.69
C LYS A 11 3.20 8.38 -25.81
N ARG A 12 2.76 9.26 -24.90
CA ARG A 12 3.64 9.92 -23.94
C ARG A 12 4.18 8.90 -22.92
N ILE A 13 5.46 8.98 -22.59
CA ILE A 13 6.02 8.21 -21.47
C ILE A 13 5.58 8.87 -20.15
N PRO A 14 5.02 8.12 -19.19
CA PRO A 14 4.49 8.67 -17.93
C PRO A 14 5.62 8.98 -16.94
N TYR A 15 6.55 9.84 -17.34
CA TYR A 15 7.68 10.21 -16.47
C TYR A 15 7.20 11.02 -15.27
N GLY A 16 7.49 10.51 -14.04
CA GLY A 16 7.09 11.15 -12.78
C GLY A 16 5.62 10.98 -12.41
N MET A 17 4.81 10.31 -13.23
CA MET A 17 3.41 10.02 -12.89
C MET A 17 3.33 8.85 -11.90
N GLN A 18 2.63 9.07 -10.80
CA GLN A 18 2.44 8.09 -9.73
C GLN A 18 1.00 7.60 -9.63
N ASN A 19 0.06 8.33 -10.21
CA ASN A 19 -1.35 7.96 -10.24
C ASN A 19 -1.64 7.10 -11.48
N PHE A 20 -2.11 5.89 -11.25
CA PHE A 20 -2.40 4.95 -12.34
C PHE A 20 -3.60 5.38 -13.18
N GLU A 21 -4.65 5.92 -12.55
CA GLU A 21 -5.83 6.43 -13.26
C GLU A 21 -5.44 7.51 -14.27
N ASP A 22 -4.51 8.42 -13.90
CA ASP A 22 -4.05 9.48 -14.81
C ASP A 22 -3.21 8.91 -15.97
N VAL A 23 -2.35 7.91 -15.71
CA VAL A 23 -1.57 7.23 -16.77
C VAL A 23 -2.48 6.64 -17.84
N ILE A 24 -3.59 6.04 -17.43
CA ILE A 24 -4.56 5.44 -18.36
C ILE A 24 -5.40 6.53 -19.07
N LYS A 25 -5.91 7.51 -18.33
CA LYS A 25 -6.73 8.60 -18.90
C LYS A 25 -5.99 9.45 -19.91
N GLU A 26 -4.72 9.76 -19.67
CA GLU A 26 -3.87 10.50 -20.59
C GLU A 26 -3.32 9.65 -21.74
N ASP A 27 -3.78 8.40 -21.88
CA ASP A 27 -3.31 7.42 -22.88
C ASP A 27 -1.77 7.32 -22.95
N CYS A 28 -1.12 7.32 -21.80
CA CYS A 28 0.33 7.19 -21.72
C CYS A 28 0.79 5.79 -22.13
N TYR A 29 2.09 5.68 -22.48
CA TYR A 29 2.69 4.37 -22.72
C TYR A 29 2.75 3.58 -21.40
N TYR A 30 2.02 2.49 -21.33
CA TYR A 30 1.98 1.61 -20.16
C TYR A 30 2.23 0.15 -20.63
N VAL A 31 3.20 -0.50 -19.99
CA VAL A 31 3.39 -1.95 -20.13
C VAL A 31 2.46 -2.62 -19.13
N ASP A 32 1.51 -3.41 -19.63
CA ASP A 32 0.50 -4.02 -18.78
C ASP A 32 1.13 -4.97 -17.75
N LYS A 33 1.00 -4.58 -16.48
CA LYS A 33 1.43 -5.34 -15.30
C LYS A 33 0.24 -5.91 -14.52
N THR A 34 -0.98 -5.72 -15.02
CA THR A 34 -2.18 -6.19 -14.33
C THR A 34 -2.31 -7.71 -14.20
N PRO A 35 -1.68 -8.56 -15.04
CA PRO A 35 -1.65 -10.01 -14.79
C PRO A 35 -1.04 -10.42 -13.45
N PHE A 36 -0.17 -9.57 -12.88
CA PHE A 36 0.40 -9.84 -11.55
C PHE A 36 -0.63 -9.75 -10.41
N ILE A 37 -1.79 -9.15 -10.62
CA ILE A 37 -2.87 -9.08 -9.64
C ILE A 37 -3.32 -10.49 -9.25
N GLU A 38 -3.50 -11.39 -10.20
CA GLU A 38 -3.86 -12.80 -9.94
C GLU A 38 -2.81 -13.47 -9.06
N GLN A 39 -1.52 -13.29 -9.36
CA GLN A 39 -0.43 -13.86 -8.58
C GLN A 39 -0.36 -13.28 -7.15
N ILE A 40 -0.69 -12.01 -6.97
CA ILE A 40 -0.78 -11.39 -5.65
C ILE A 40 -1.96 -12.00 -4.86
N GLU A 41 -3.08 -12.25 -5.51
CA GLU A 41 -4.26 -12.86 -4.88
C GLU A 41 -4.04 -14.34 -4.50
N GLU A 42 -3.34 -15.10 -5.33
CA GLU A 42 -2.95 -16.49 -5.08
C GLU A 42 -1.92 -16.61 -3.95
N SER A 43 -1.18 -15.53 -3.68
CA SER A 43 -0.19 -15.50 -2.63
C SER A 43 -0.82 -15.29 -1.24
N ASN A 44 0.00 -15.27 -0.20
CA ASN A 44 -0.45 -15.00 1.15
C ASN A 44 -1.09 -13.59 1.27
N LYS A 45 -1.96 -13.42 2.27
CA LYS A 45 -2.63 -12.12 2.55
C LYS A 45 -1.66 -10.97 2.85
N TYR A 46 -0.43 -11.30 3.20
CA TYR A 46 0.69 -10.35 3.37
C TYR A 46 1.62 -10.46 2.19
N PHE A 47 1.74 -9.42 1.42
CA PHE A 47 2.61 -9.38 0.26
C PHE A 47 3.66 -8.27 0.41
N PHE A 48 4.93 -8.65 0.29
CA PHE A 48 6.05 -7.72 0.35
C PHE A 48 6.65 -7.54 -1.04
N PHE A 49 6.58 -6.33 -1.55
CA PHE A 49 7.07 -5.95 -2.85
C PHE A 49 8.33 -5.09 -2.72
N ILE A 50 9.49 -5.76 -2.66
CA ILE A 50 10.78 -5.11 -2.46
C ILE A 50 11.44 -4.89 -3.82
N ARG A 51 11.63 -3.61 -4.18
CA ARG A 51 12.21 -3.19 -5.46
C ARG A 51 13.10 -1.96 -5.25
N PRO A 52 14.18 -1.80 -6.03
CA PRO A 52 14.97 -0.58 -6.02
C PRO A 52 14.13 0.66 -6.26
N ARG A 53 14.70 1.84 -5.95
CA ARG A 53 14.05 3.11 -6.30
C ARG A 53 13.83 3.20 -7.79
N ARG A 54 12.75 3.87 -8.23
CA ARG A 54 12.34 4.09 -9.64
C ARG A 54 11.88 2.83 -10.39
N PHE A 55 11.60 1.74 -9.73
CA PHE A 55 11.03 0.52 -10.32
C PHE A 55 9.49 0.46 -10.26
N GLY A 56 8.84 1.61 -10.19
CA GLY A 56 7.38 1.71 -10.32
C GLY A 56 6.57 1.23 -9.11
N LYS A 57 7.17 1.13 -7.90
CA LYS A 57 6.47 0.69 -6.68
C LYS A 57 5.19 1.49 -6.43
N THR A 58 5.30 2.81 -6.39
CA THR A 58 4.18 3.73 -6.13
C THR A 58 3.09 3.64 -7.21
N LEU A 59 3.48 3.46 -8.49
CA LEU A 59 2.52 3.25 -9.57
C LEU A 59 1.82 1.90 -9.44
N THR A 60 2.53 0.85 -9.02
CA THR A 60 1.93 -0.46 -8.73
C THR A 60 0.92 -0.36 -7.58
N LEU A 61 1.26 0.35 -6.49
CA LEU A 61 0.31 0.62 -5.41
C LEU A 61 -0.93 1.33 -5.92
N SER A 62 -0.76 2.41 -6.69
CA SER A 62 -1.89 3.15 -7.27
C SER A 62 -2.75 2.28 -8.20
N MET A 63 -2.15 1.36 -8.95
CA MET A 63 -2.89 0.38 -9.77
C MET A 63 -3.74 -0.53 -8.87
N LEU A 64 -3.15 -1.10 -7.82
CA LEU A 64 -3.85 -2.00 -6.88
C LEU A 64 -4.96 -1.26 -6.13
N GLU A 65 -4.72 -0.02 -5.66
CA GLU A 65 -5.73 0.83 -5.03
C GLU A 65 -6.94 1.02 -5.94
N ASN A 66 -6.73 1.42 -7.20
CA ASN A 66 -7.82 1.59 -8.15
C ASN A 66 -8.56 0.28 -8.45
N TYR A 67 -7.86 -0.86 -8.45
CA TYR A 67 -8.46 -2.16 -8.72
C TYR A 67 -9.35 -2.66 -7.58
N TYR A 68 -8.91 -2.47 -6.33
CA TYR A 68 -9.58 -3.04 -5.17
C TYR A 68 -10.57 -2.10 -4.48
N ASP A 69 -10.44 -0.77 -4.67
CA ASP A 69 -11.30 0.22 -4.02
C ASP A 69 -12.76 0.09 -4.48
N ILE A 70 -13.66 -0.14 -3.52
CA ILE A 70 -15.10 -0.23 -3.75
C ILE A 70 -15.67 1.03 -4.40
N ASN A 71 -15.08 2.19 -4.14
CA ASN A 71 -15.49 3.48 -4.71
C ASN A 71 -15.06 3.66 -6.18
N LYS A 72 -14.26 2.76 -6.72
CA LYS A 72 -13.82 2.79 -8.13
C LYS A 72 -14.65 1.88 -9.04
N LYS A 73 -15.68 1.24 -8.51
CA LYS A 73 -16.50 0.29 -9.25
C LYS A 73 -17.09 0.89 -10.54
N ASP A 74 -17.60 2.10 -10.49
CA ASP A 74 -18.21 2.77 -11.66
C ASP A 74 -17.18 3.21 -12.72
N LYS A 75 -15.90 3.25 -12.35
CA LYS A 75 -14.79 3.60 -13.24
C LYS A 75 -13.97 2.40 -13.69
N PHE A 76 -14.36 1.19 -13.30
CA PHE A 76 -13.57 -0.02 -13.55
C PHE A 76 -13.27 -0.21 -15.03
N ASP A 77 -14.28 -0.14 -15.88
CA ASP A 77 -14.11 -0.31 -17.33
C ASP A 77 -13.28 0.81 -17.97
N GLU A 78 -13.39 2.05 -17.46
CA GLU A 78 -12.60 3.18 -17.94
C GLU A 78 -11.11 2.96 -17.65
N ILE A 79 -10.77 2.45 -16.45
CA ILE A 79 -9.39 2.30 -16.00
C ILE A 79 -8.78 0.99 -16.50
N PHE A 80 -9.52 -0.12 -16.39
CA PHE A 80 -8.98 -1.46 -16.63
C PHE A 80 -9.50 -2.14 -17.89
N GLY A 81 -10.58 -1.67 -18.52
CA GLY A 81 -11.27 -2.38 -19.60
C GLY A 81 -10.40 -2.75 -20.81
N LYS A 82 -9.29 -2.03 -21.05
CA LYS A 82 -8.33 -2.34 -22.13
C LYS A 82 -7.14 -3.21 -21.69
N LEU A 83 -7.05 -3.52 -20.40
CA LEU A 83 -5.95 -4.27 -19.79
C LEU A 83 -6.35 -5.72 -19.54
N TYR A 84 -5.38 -6.59 -19.32
CA TYR A 84 -5.61 -8.02 -19.07
C TYR A 84 -6.62 -8.24 -17.95
N ILE A 85 -6.43 -7.60 -16.79
CA ILE A 85 -7.29 -7.80 -15.61
C ILE A 85 -8.70 -7.24 -15.80
N GLY A 86 -8.89 -6.26 -16.67
CA GLY A 86 -10.20 -5.75 -17.02
C GLY A 86 -11.00 -6.72 -17.89
N GLN A 87 -10.30 -7.55 -18.69
CA GLN A 87 -10.89 -8.63 -19.49
C GLN A 87 -11.11 -9.90 -18.64
N ASN A 88 -10.35 -10.08 -17.56
CA ASN A 88 -10.37 -11.23 -16.67
C ASN A 88 -10.43 -10.78 -15.20
N PRO A 89 -11.50 -10.08 -14.76
CA PRO A 89 -11.57 -9.56 -13.40
C PRO A 89 -11.69 -10.68 -12.38
N THR A 90 -10.97 -10.54 -11.26
CA THR A 90 -11.08 -11.48 -10.15
C THR A 90 -12.31 -11.17 -9.27
N PRO A 91 -12.77 -12.10 -8.43
CA PRO A 91 -13.86 -11.83 -7.50
C PRO A 91 -13.56 -10.74 -6.47
N GLU A 92 -12.28 -10.41 -6.24
CA GLU A 92 -11.86 -9.42 -5.24
C GLU A 92 -11.88 -7.97 -5.76
N HIS A 93 -12.05 -7.73 -7.08
CA HIS A 93 -12.07 -6.38 -7.63
C HIS A 93 -13.19 -5.52 -7.00
N ASN A 94 -12.86 -4.28 -6.68
CA ASN A 94 -13.79 -3.28 -6.11
C ASN A 94 -14.58 -3.78 -4.87
N THR A 95 -13.92 -4.54 -3.98
CA THR A 95 -14.56 -5.10 -2.79
C THR A 95 -14.02 -4.58 -1.48
N TYR A 96 -12.89 -3.87 -1.49
CA TYR A 96 -12.19 -3.41 -0.29
C TYR A 96 -12.38 -1.94 -0.01
N LEU A 97 -12.22 -1.58 1.27
CA LEU A 97 -11.96 -0.21 1.72
C LEU A 97 -10.44 -0.03 1.82
N ILE A 98 -9.91 1.03 1.23
CA ILE A 98 -8.46 1.20 1.06
C ILE A 98 -7.90 2.12 2.14
N ILE A 99 -6.87 1.66 2.85
CA ILE A 99 -5.99 2.50 3.67
C ILE A 99 -4.60 2.48 3.04
N ARG A 100 -4.03 3.65 2.78
CA ARG A 100 -2.65 3.80 2.35
C ARG A 100 -1.86 4.62 3.34
N LEU A 101 -0.81 4.03 3.89
CA LEU A 101 0.19 4.68 4.72
C LEU A 101 1.48 4.83 3.92
N ASN A 102 2.08 6.01 3.93
CA ASN A 102 3.41 6.25 3.36
C ASN A 102 4.37 6.63 4.50
N PHE A 103 5.27 5.74 4.84
CA PHE A 103 6.18 5.98 5.97
C PHE A 103 7.23 7.06 5.69
N ALA A 104 7.46 7.42 4.43
CA ALA A 104 8.29 8.57 4.11
C ALA A 104 7.65 9.93 4.49
N GLU A 105 6.34 9.94 4.72
CA GLU A 105 5.59 11.13 5.13
C GLU A 105 5.48 11.28 6.66
N VAL A 106 6.00 10.32 7.41
CA VAL A 106 6.05 10.39 8.88
C VAL A 106 7.05 11.47 9.27
N ALA A 107 6.53 12.67 9.56
CA ALA A 107 7.33 13.81 9.99
C ALA A 107 7.73 13.65 11.47
N ALA A 108 8.86 13.00 11.71
CA ALA A 108 9.38 12.85 13.08
C ALA A 108 10.90 12.77 13.07
N GLY A 109 11.52 13.34 14.09
CA GLY A 109 12.86 12.96 14.50
C GLY A 109 12.89 11.54 15.07
N LEU A 110 14.09 11.00 15.30
CA LEU A 110 14.23 9.65 15.85
C LEU A 110 13.63 9.50 17.25
N ASP A 111 13.58 10.58 18.02
CA ASP A 111 13.06 10.61 19.40
C ASP A 111 11.52 10.66 19.45
N ASP A 112 10.89 11.24 18.40
CA ASP A 112 9.45 11.52 18.35
C ASP A 112 8.73 10.62 17.34
N TYR A 113 9.35 9.49 16.93
CA TYR A 113 8.80 8.64 15.87
C TYR A 113 7.40 8.10 16.19
N LYS A 114 7.14 7.78 17.47
CA LYS A 114 5.81 7.33 17.90
C LYS A 114 4.76 8.39 17.61
N ASP A 115 5.02 9.62 18.04
CA ASP A 115 4.08 10.73 17.85
C ASP A 115 3.92 11.09 16.38
N GLY A 116 5.01 11.03 15.61
CA GLY A 116 4.97 11.20 14.15
C GLY A 116 4.12 10.16 13.45
N LEU A 117 4.28 8.88 13.82
CA LEU A 117 3.47 7.78 13.27
C LEU A 117 2.00 7.92 13.68
N ASP A 118 1.72 8.24 14.95
CA ASP A 118 0.37 8.45 15.46
C ASP A 118 -0.34 9.60 14.73
N ASN A 119 0.38 10.71 14.50
CA ASN A 119 -0.14 11.85 13.76
C ASN A 119 -0.41 11.51 12.29
N HIS A 120 0.54 10.87 11.61
CA HIS A 120 0.36 10.43 10.22
C HIS A 120 -0.82 9.48 10.07
N CYS A 121 -0.88 8.44 10.90
CA CYS A 121 -2.00 7.50 10.90
C CYS A 121 -3.33 8.20 11.22
N SER A 122 -3.34 9.13 12.16
CA SER A 122 -4.55 9.89 12.50
C SER A 122 -5.09 10.67 11.31
N LEU A 123 -4.22 11.34 10.54
CA LEU A 123 -4.62 12.07 9.33
C LEU A 123 -5.21 11.10 8.29
N VAL A 124 -4.51 10.02 7.99
CA VAL A 124 -4.95 9.02 6.99
C VAL A 124 -6.27 8.37 7.40
N PHE A 125 -6.42 7.99 8.67
CA PHE A 125 -7.62 7.32 9.17
C PHE A 125 -8.84 8.25 9.23
N ASN A 126 -8.65 9.54 9.56
CA ASN A 126 -9.72 10.53 9.45
C ASN A 126 -10.19 10.70 7.99
N PHE A 127 -9.23 10.77 7.06
CA PHE A 127 -9.53 10.86 5.63
C PHE A 127 -10.25 9.60 5.12
N PHE A 128 -9.83 8.42 5.57
CA PHE A 128 -10.54 7.17 5.30
C PHE A 128 -12.00 7.22 5.76
N CYS A 129 -12.28 7.74 6.96
CA CYS A 129 -13.65 7.90 7.44
C CYS A 129 -14.48 8.85 6.56
N ASP A 130 -13.86 9.91 6.02
CA ASP A 130 -14.55 10.84 5.11
C ASP A 130 -14.86 10.18 3.76
N ILE A 131 -13.88 9.49 3.16
CA ILE A 131 -14.07 8.80 1.87
C ILE A 131 -15.16 7.73 1.95
N TYR A 132 -15.22 6.99 3.04
CA TYR A 132 -16.15 5.86 3.19
C TYR A 132 -17.32 6.16 4.15
N ALA A 133 -17.64 7.45 4.37
CA ALA A 133 -18.73 7.87 5.25
C ALA A 133 -20.10 7.28 4.87
N HIS A 134 -20.30 6.99 3.57
CA HIS A 134 -21.52 6.40 3.04
C HIS A 134 -21.62 4.87 3.27
N ILE A 135 -20.54 4.23 3.73
CA ILE A 135 -20.46 2.78 4.00
C ILE A 135 -20.34 2.54 5.50
N LEU A 136 -19.52 3.34 6.18
CA LEU A 136 -19.20 3.15 7.60
C LEU A 136 -20.38 3.53 8.50
N PRO A 137 -20.50 2.91 9.70
CA PRO A 137 -21.54 3.27 10.65
C PRO A 137 -21.47 4.75 11.04
N ALA A 138 -22.63 5.36 11.26
CA ALA A 138 -22.68 6.75 11.74
C ALA A 138 -21.89 6.92 13.04
N GLY A 139 -21.18 8.04 13.16
CA GLY A 139 -20.35 8.34 14.33
C GLY A 139 -18.96 7.67 14.33
N THR A 140 -18.60 6.86 13.32
CA THR A 140 -17.27 6.20 13.23
C THR A 140 -16.13 7.21 13.34
N LYS A 141 -16.20 8.34 12.64
CA LYS A 141 -15.14 9.38 12.72
C LYS A 141 -15.01 9.98 14.12
N ALA A 142 -16.13 10.26 14.78
CA ALA A 142 -16.12 10.79 16.14
C ALA A 142 -15.56 9.78 17.15
N GLY A 143 -15.91 8.48 17.00
CA GLY A 143 -15.34 7.41 17.81
C GLY A 143 -13.84 7.23 17.57
N LEU A 144 -13.39 7.30 16.32
CA LEU A 144 -11.96 7.23 15.97
C LEU A 144 -11.11 8.29 16.68
N GLN A 145 -11.66 9.50 16.83
CA GLN A 145 -10.97 10.61 17.48
C GLN A 145 -10.79 10.41 19.00
N GLN A 146 -11.53 9.49 19.61
CA GLN A 146 -11.39 9.15 21.04
C GLN A 146 -10.29 8.09 21.28
N GLU A 147 -9.84 7.41 20.22
CA GLU A 147 -8.80 6.41 20.34
C GLU A 147 -7.41 7.07 20.50
N PRO A 148 -6.59 6.58 21.47
CA PRO A 148 -5.39 7.31 21.92
C PRO A 148 -4.24 7.29 20.91
N ASP A 149 -4.08 6.23 20.14
CA ASP A 149 -2.90 5.97 19.30
C ASP A 149 -3.25 5.26 17.99
N ALA A 150 -2.27 5.15 17.09
CA ALA A 150 -2.45 4.55 15.78
C ALA A 150 -2.87 3.07 15.87
N VAL A 151 -2.39 2.34 16.87
CA VAL A 151 -2.71 0.92 17.10
C VAL A 151 -4.19 0.76 17.43
N SER A 152 -4.67 1.54 18.40
CA SER A 152 -6.07 1.54 18.84
C SER A 152 -7.00 2.02 17.73
N LYS A 153 -6.62 3.07 17.01
CA LYS A 153 -7.36 3.60 15.88
C LYS A 153 -7.51 2.57 14.75
N LEU A 154 -6.45 1.85 14.42
CA LEU A 154 -6.51 0.80 13.40
C LEU A 154 -7.46 -0.34 13.81
N ARG A 155 -7.38 -0.79 15.06
CA ARG A 155 -8.29 -1.82 15.60
C ARG A 155 -9.74 -1.36 15.56
N PHE A 156 -10.00 -0.12 15.97
CA PHE A 156 -11.33 0.48 15.93
C PHE A 156 -11.89 0.50 14.49
N LEU A 157 -11.12 0.97 13.51
CA LEU A 157 -11.56 0.97 12.10
C LEU A 157 -11.83 -0.44 11.58
N CYS A 158 -10.96 -1.41 11.91
CA CYS A 158 -11.18 -2.80 11.56
C CYS A 158 -12.52 -3.32 12.12
N GLN A 159 -12.82 -3.02 13.37
CA GLN A 159 -14.10 -3.39 13.98
C GLN A 159 -15.28 -2.73 13.24
N LYS A 160 -15.20 -1.42 12.95
CA LYS A 160 -16.27 -0.70 12.23
C LYS A 160 -16.50 -1.22 10.81
N CYS A 161 -15.44 -1.60 10.11
CA CYS A 161 -15.56 -2.24 8.81
C CYS A 161 -16.22 -3.62 8.90
N GLN A 162 -15.91 -4.38 9.96
CA GLN A 162 -16.55 -5.69 10.20
C GLN A 162 -18.05 -5.57 10.48
N GLU A 163 -18.49 -4.54 11.23
CA GLU A 163 -19.90 -4.27 11.51
C GLU A 163 -20.74 -4.13 10.22
N VAL A 164 -20.13 -3.63 9.14
CA VAL A 164 -20.76 -3.47 7.83
C VAL A 164 -20.38 -4.56 6.80
N GLY A 165 -19.74 -5.64 7.26
CA GLY A 165 -19.34 -6.76 6.42
C GLY A 165 -18.29 -6.42 5.36
N LYS A 166 -17.47 -5.37 5.59
CA LYS A 166 -16.40 -4.94 4.69
C LYS A 166 -15.03 -5.26 5.26
N LYS A 167 -14.04 -5.35 4.36
CA LYS A 167 -12.64 -5.59 4.72
C LYS A 167 -11.77 -4.43 4.26
N ILE A 168 -10.71 -4.18 4.99
CA ILE A 168 -9.69 -3.20 4.65
C ILE A 168 -8.59 -3.90 3.85
N TYR A 169 -8.14 -3.28 2.76
CA TYR A 169 -6.85 -3.56 2.15
C TYR A 169 -5.87 -2.47 2.59
N LEU A 170 -4.88 -2.85 3.38
CA LEU A 170 -3.88 -1.93 3.89
C LEU A 170 -2.65 -1.92 2.97
N PHE A 171 -2.32 -0.77 2.45
CA PHE A 171 -1.10 -0.50 1.70
C PHE A 171 -0.12 0.27 2.57
N ILE A 172 1.14 -0.18 2.63
CA ILE A 172 2.22 0.51 3.33
C ILE A 172 3.33 0.75 2.31
N ASP A 173 3.55 2.02 1.95
CA ASP A 173 4.64 2.43 1.06
C ASP A 173 5.85 2.86 1.88
N GLU A 174 7.05 2.57 1.34
CA GLU A 174 8.35 2.92 1.93
C GLU A 174 8.51 2.52 3.40
N TYR A 175 8.10 1.28 3.75
CA TYR A 175 8.13 0.77 5.12
C TYR A 175 9.52 0.83 5.76
N ASP A 176 10.56 0.77 4.96
CA ASP A 176 11.96 0.78 5.36
C ASP A 176 12.59 2.19 5.41
N TYR A 177 11.80 3.24 5.14
CA TYR A 177 12.29 4.62 5.16
C TYR A 177 12.91 4.99 6.50
N PHE A 178 12.21 4.71 7.59
CA PHE A 178 12.68 4.97 8.94
C PHE A 178 13.96 4.22 9.26
N THR A 179 14.04 2.95 8.91
CA THR A 179 15.24 2.13 9.12
C THR A 179 16.43 2.65 8.33
N ASN A 180 16.21 2.99 7.07
CA ASN A 180 17.27 3.54 6.24
C ASN A 180 17.78 4.89 6.79
N MET A 181 16.91 5.70 7.38
CA MET A 181 17.28 6.96 8.03
C MET A 181 18.17 6.69 9.27
N ILE A 182 17.83 5.68 10.08
CA ILE A 182 18.61 5.32 11.26
C ILE A 182 19.97 4.71 10.89
N LEU A 183 19.99 3.79 9.92
CA LEU A 183 21.22 3.13 9.48
C LEU A 183 22.21 4.09 8.81
N ALA A 184 21.75 5.22 8.31
CA ALA A 184 22.60 6.29 7.77
C ALA A 184 23.43 7.02 8.86
N HIS A 185 23.11 6.83 10.14
CA HIS A 185 23.77 7.46 11.28
C HIS A 185 24.14 6.41 12.32
N GLU A 186 25.43 6.03 12.41
CA GLU A 186 25.92 4.97 13.34
C GLU A 186 25.55 5.23 14.81
N GLU A 187 25.45 6.48 15.23
CA GLU A 187 25.09 6.88 16.60
C GLU A 187 23.64 6.46 16.98
N HIS A 188 22.82 6.08 16.01
CA HIS A 188 21.41 5.77 16.21
C HIS A 188 21.07 4.27 16.22
N LEU A 189 22.05 3.38 16.07
CA LEU A 189 21.82 1.93 16.08
C LEU A 189 21.16 1.40 17.37
N MET A 190 21.49 1.99 18.53
CA MET A 190 20.82 1.65 19.80
C MET A 190 19.35 2.05 19.80
N ARG A 191 19.01 3.22 19.23
CA ARG A 191 17.64 3.71 19.11
C ARG A 191 16.82 2.88 18.14
N TYR A 192 17.42 2.44 17.04
CA TYR A 192 16.79 1.50 16.11
C TYR A 192 16.35 0.22 16.81
N ARG A 193 17.25 -0.40 17.60
CA ARG A 193 16.93 -1.60 18.36
C ARG A 193 15.75 -1.37 19.32
N ASN A 194 15.70 -0.23 19.99
CA ASN A 194 14.62 0.10 20.91
C ASN A 194 13.25 0.27 20.22
N GLN A 195 13.21 0.68 18.94
CA GLN A 195 11.97 0.88 18.18
C GLN A 195 11.51 -0.38 17.42
N THR A 196 12.45 -1.22 17.00
CA THR A 196 12.19 -2.38 16.13
C THR A 196 12.27 -3.72 16.88
N HIS A 197 13.02 -3.77 17.98
CA HIS A 197 13.19 -4.97 18.81
C HIS A 197 12.44 -4.84 20.14
N GLY A 198 12.08 -5.97 20.73
CA GLY A 198 11.39 -6.01 22.01
C GLY A 198 10.00 -5.39 21.98
N GLU A 199 9.76 -4.37 22.80
CA GLU A 199 8.48 -3.67 22.93
C GLU A 199 8.35 -2.39 22.08
N GLY A 200 9.21 -2.21 21.06
CA GLY A 200 9.22 -1.03 20.22
C GLY A 200 7.86 -0.75 19.56
N TYR A 201 7.45 0.51 19.51
CA TYR A 201 6.11 0.93 19.04
C TYR A 201 5.84 0.52 17.58
N LEU A 202 6.83 0.64 16.70
CA LEU A 202 6.70 0.20 15.31
C LEU A 202 6.42 -1.30 15.22
N ARG A 203 7.12 -2.11 16.02
CA ARG A 203 6.87 -3.55 16.11
C ARG A 203 5.46 -3.85 16.64
N GLN A 204 5.00 -3.10 17.65
CA GLN A 204 3.63 -3.24 18.16
C GLN A 204 2.60 -2.92 17.08
N PHE A 205 2.83 -1.89 16.27
CA PHE A 205 1.96 -1.55 15.14
C PHE A 205 1.89 -2.69 14.12
N PHE A 206 3.03 -3.26 13.69
CA PHE A 206 3.05 -4.40 12.78
C PHE A 206 2.45 -5.68 13.40
N ASN A 207 2.66 -5.93 14.68
CA ASN A 207 2.02 -7.05 15.38
C ASN A 207 0.49 -6.89 15.42
N THR A 208 0.00 -5.67 15.53
CA THR A 208 -1.45 -5.38 15.46
C THR A 208 -1.98 -5.65 14.06
N ILE A 209 -1.28 -5.22 13.02
CA ILE A 209 -1.63 -5.54 11.63
C ILE A 209 -1.71 -7.07 11.47
N LYS A 210 -0.75 -7.82 11.99
CA LYS A 210 -0.75 -9.29 11.95
C LYS A 210 -1.92 -9.90 12.71
N GLY A 211 -2.21 -9.41 13.91
CA GLY A 211 -3.28 -9.94 14.77
C GLY A 211 -4.70 -9.64 14.24
N THR A 212 -4.88 -8.56 13.48
CA THR A 212 -6.16 -8.19 12.85
C THR A 212 -6.35 -8.82 11.48
N ALA A 213 -5.29 -9.34 10.87
CA ALA A 213 -5.36 -9.98 9.57
C ALA A 213 -6.09 -11.32 9.62
N GLY A 214 -6.95 -11.48 8.66
CA GLY A 214 -7.78 -12.67 8.53
C GLY A 214 -9.25 -12.44 8.84
N ASN A 215 -9.57 -11.62 9.82
CA ASN A 215 -10.96 -11.31 10.17
C ASN A 215 -11.45 -10.00 9.55
N THR A 216 -10.66 -8.93 9.69
CA THR A 216 -11.07 -7.57 9.31
C THR A 216 -10.11 -6.89 8.35
N LEU A 217 -8.80 -7.08 8.50
CA LEU A 217 -7.84 -6.82 7.45
C LEU A 217 -7.91 -7.96 6.44
N GLY A 218 -8.39 -7.67 5.24
CA GLY A 218 -8.47 -8.65 4.18
C GLY A 218 -7.11 -8.99 3.61
N ARG A 219 -6.34 -7.94 3.27
CA ARG A 219 -4.98 -8.04 2.71
C ARG A 219 -4.09 -6.91 3.18
N VAL A 220 -2.78 -7.14 3.14
CA VAL A 220 -1.74 -6.14 3.42
C VAL A 220 -0.70 -6.22 2.31
N PHE A 221 -0.39 -5.07 1.71
CA PHE A 221 0.64 -4.95 0.68
C PHE A 221 1.68 -3.92 1.13
N VAL A 222 2.92 -4.35 1.26
CA VAL A 222 4.02 -3.54 1.79
C VAL A 222 5.06 -3.32 0.71
N THR A 223 5.49 -2.07 0.50
CA THR A 223 6.60 -1.77 -0.41
C THR A 223 7.79 -1.16 0.31
N GLY A 224 8.98 -1.43 -0.23
CA GLY A 224 10.23 -0.88 0.26
C GLY A 224 11.38 -1.11 -0.70
N VAL A 225 12.56 -0.71 -0.27
CA VAL A 225 13.82 -0.87 -1.04
C VAL A 225 14.70 -1.96 -0.46
N SER A 226 14.72 -2.09 0.88
CA SER A 226 15.61 -3.01 1.59
C SER A 226 14.83 -4.11 2.30
N PRO A 227 15.24 -5.39 2.19
CA PRO A 227 14.66 -6.48 2.96
C PRO A 227 15.16 -6.52 4.42
N VAL A 228 16.22 -5.79 4.77
CA VAL A 228 16.94 -5.89 6.06
C VAL A 228 16.04 -5.62 7.26
N THR A 229 15.06 -4.74 7.10
CA THR A 229 14.12 -4.39 8.17
C THR A 229 13.03 -5.43 8.39
N MET A 230 12.80 -6.28 7.39
CA MET A 230 11.70 -7.25 7.46
C MET A 230 11.91 -8.25 8.59
N ASP A 231 13.12 -8.79 8.72
CA ASP A 231 13.43 -9.80 9.74
C ASP A 231 13.27 -9.23 11.15
N ASP A 232 13.66 -7.98 11.36
CA ASP A 232 13.59 -7.30 12.65
C ASP A 232 12.17 -6.88 13.04
N LEU A 233 11.40 -6.33 12.10
CA LEU A 233 10.00 -5.92 12.31
C LEU A 233 9.05 -7.10 12.24
N THR A 234 9.40 -8.10 11.45
CA THR A 234 8.54 -9.22 11.10
C THR A 234 9.05 -10.56 11.63
N SER A 235 9.86 -10.59 12.68
CA SER A 235 10.30 -11.87 13.29
C SER A 235 9.16 -12.84 13.64
N GLY A 236 7.95 -12.48 13.32
CA GLY A 236 6.73 -13.27 13.33
C GLY A 236 5.95 -13.29 12.01
N PHE A 237 6.42 -12.67 10.92
CA PHE A 237 5.78 -12.71 9.60
C PHE A 237 6.31 -13.85 8.71
N ASN A 238 6.61 -15.02 9.29
CA ASN A 238 6.90 -16.24 8.51
C ASN A 238 5.77 -16.64 7.55
N ILE A 239 4.75 -15.80 7.41
CA ILE A 239 3.53 -16.01 6.63
C ILE A 239 3.48 -15.11 5.38
N GLY A 240 4.48 -14.22 5.17
CA GLY A 240 4.50 -13.29 4.04
C GLY A 240 5.13 -13.87 2.78
N THR A 241 4.57 -13.59 1.61
CA THR A 241 5.23 -13.86 0.33
C THR A 241 6.15 -12.70 -0.01
N ASN A 242 7.45 -12.97 -0.13
CA ASN A 242 8.46 -11.99 -0.51
C ASN A 242 8.70 -12.05 -2.02
N SER A 243 8.35 -11.00 -2.74
CA SER A 243 8.76 -10.81 -4.13
C SER A 243 10.00 -9.90 -4.16
N VAL A 244 11.18 -10.50 -4.19
CA VAL A 244 12.46 -9.79 -4.31
C VAL A 244 12.98 -9.91 -5.74
N SER A 245 13.65 -8.86 -6.24
CA SER A 245 14.05 -8.69 -7.65
C SER A 245 14.87 -9.83 -8.26
N TYR A 246 15.43 -10.73 -7.46
CA TYR A 246 16.39 -11.71 -7.93
C TYR A 246 15.82 -13.10 -8.25
N THR A 247 14.59 -13.43 -7.88
CA THR A 247 14.10 -14.83 -7.93
C THR A 247 12.92 -15.10 -8.86
N HIS A 248 12.12 -14.12 -9.25
CA HIS A 248 10.87 -14.40 -9.98
C HIS A 248 10.72 -13.77 -11.38
N LEU A 249 11.65 -12.93 -11.85
CA LEU A 249 11.56 -12.33 -13.18
C LEU A 249 12.30 -13.13 -14.28
N ARG A 250 12.99 -14.22 -13.95
CA ARG A 250 13.69 -15.05 -14.95
C ARG A 250 12.86 -16.17 -15.58
N ALA A 251 11.65 -16.42 -15.10
CA ALA A 251 10.85 -17.57 -15.56
C ALA A 251 9.98 -17.31 -16.80
N HIS A 252 9.91 -16.08 -17.32
CA HIS A 252 9.04 -15.73 -18.44
C HIS A 252 9.72 -14.88 -19.54
N GLU A 253 11.03 -14.95 -19.67
CA GLU A 253 11.79 -14.44 -20.83
C GLU A 253 12.31 -15.60 -21.70
N THR A 254 11.41 -16.48 -22.12
CA THR A 254 11.66 -17.40 -23.26
C THR A 254 10.44 -17.42 -24.15
#